data_4479e46f7eec9dbaf9d0237aa0f7d2b0
#
_entry.id   4479e46f7eec9dbaf9d0237aa0f7d2b0
#
_cell.length_a   1.000
_cell.length_b   1.000
_cell.length_c   1.000
_cell.angle_alpha   90.00
_cell.angle_beta   90.00
_cell.angle_gamma   90.00
#
_symmetry.space_group_name_H-M   'P 1'
#
loop_
_entity.id
_entity.type
_entity.pdbx_description
1 polymer ?
#
loop_
_entity_poly.entity_id
_entity_poly.type
_entity_poly.pdbx_seq_one_letter_code
_entity_poly.pdbx_strand_id
1 'polypeptide(L)'
;MKQYIAYADKQIEGARLRQEDSLLVVEHVKLAAEQPGTLLLICDGMGGHTSGGLASKLVTSTIARTFHQTHGTIPQRLKSAAESANAAIASRIVDDPRLNGMGTTLVAAFISDWNIYWYSVGDSSLWLIRNNRLRRLNEDHSMAAMLDKQHKRDELSTDTEYFHGRHFLMSAINGKVPDIVDCPSLPFTLQEGDQLLLATDGIETLSLSRLNEILTKTSQLPVAGSLDAIFEEIKFQNHPQQDNASAILVRIGSGADIEKPQLSRHSTLLPGRLKTIRRTIMHGVKSKKIMRIFMIIAMIIIAALIIIRLIT
;
A
#
# COMPACT_ATOMS: atom_id res chain seq x y z
N MET A 1 -22.17 17.45 -6.19
CA MET A 1 -22.40 16.11 -6.78
C MET A 1 -21.63 15.10 -5.96
N LYS A 2 -22.19 13.92 -5.71
CA LYS A 2 -21.50 12.87 -4.95
C LYS A 2 -20.45 12.22 -5.86
N GLN A 3 -19.19 12.18 -5.41
CA GLN A 3 -18.11 11.50 -6.09
C GLN A 3 -18.39 9.98 -6.16
N TYR A 4 -18.09 9.41 -7.28
CA TYR A 4 -18.14 7.96 -7.49
C TYR A 4 -16.74 7.45 -7.83
N ILE A 5 -16.36 6.31 -7.26
CA ILE A 5 -15.07 5.65 -7.51
C ILE A 5 -15.37 4.24 -8.00
N ALA A 6 -14.93 3.93 -9.22
CA ALA A 6 -14.84 2.56 -9.71
C ALA A 6 -13.37 2.14 -9.72
N TYR A 7 -13.06 0.90 -9.34
CA TYR A 7 -11.71 0.39 -9.36
C TYR A 7 -11.66 -1.08 -9.76
N ALA A 8 -10.48 -1.50 -10.19
CA ALA A 8 -10.10 -2.89 -10.36
C ALA A 8 -8.65 -3.06 -9.93
N ASP A 9 -8.30 -4.26 -9.49
CA ASP A 9 -6.95 -4.64 -9.12
C ASP A 9 -6.54 -5.94 -9.79
N LYS A 10 -5.24 -6.08 -10.10
CA LYS A 10 -4.70 -7.28 -10.75
C LYS A 10 -3.22 -7.46 -10.42
N GLN A 11 -2.80 -8.72 -10.35
CA GLN A 11 -1.42 -9.12 -10.15
C GLN A 11 -1.06 -10.30 -11.05
N ILE A 12 0.21 -10.36 -11.46
CA ILE A 12 0.83 -11.53 -12.09
C ILE A 12 2.20 -11.80 -11.47
N GLU A 13 2.60 -13.07 -11.43
CA GLU A 13 3.92 -13.47 -10.94
C GLU A 13 5.04 -13.16 -11.95
N GLY A 14 4.69 -13.03 -13.25
CA GLY A 14 5.67 -12.87 -14.32
C GLY A 14 6.55 -14.11 -14.46
N ALA A 15 7.86 -13.91 -14.57
CA ALA A 15 8.86 -14.99 -14.63
C ALA A 15 9.38 -15.39 -13.24
N ARG A 16 8.89 -14.75 -12.17
CA ARG A 16 9.29 -15.05 -10.79
C ARG A 16 8.59 -16.31 -10.29
N LEU A 17 9.25 -17.02 -9.37
CA LEU A 17 8.70 -18.23 -8.74
C LEU A 17 7.59 -17.92 -7.71
N ARG A 18 7.49 -16.68 -7.25
CA ARG A 18 6.57 -16.26 -6.18
C ARG A 18 6.15 -14.83 -6.39
N GLN A 19 4.95 -14.53 -5.89
CA GLN A 19 4.45 -13.17 -5.77
C GLN A 19 4.97 -12.52 -4.48
N GLU A 20 5.78 -11.49 -4.62
CA GLU A 20 6.32 -10.70 -3.52
C GLU A 20 5.63 -9.34 -3.39
N ASP A 21 4.87 -8.91 -4.41
CA ASP A 21 4.00 -7.74 -4.31
C ASP A 21 2.79 -8.00 -3.42
N SER A 22 2.24 -6.93 -2.89
CA SER A 22 0.96 -6.94 -2.17
C SER A 22 0.17 -5.68 -2.49
N LEU A 23 -1.12 -5.85 -2.74
CA LEU A 23 -2.05 -4.75 -2.92
C LEU A 23 -3.31 -4.94 -2.07
N LEU A 24 -3.96 -3.84 -1.72
CA LEU A 24 -5.21 -3.87 -0.96
C LEU A 24 -6.02 -2.60 -1.21
N VAL A 25 -7.32 -2.77 -1.42
CA VAL A 25 -8.29 -1.69 -1.44
C VAL A 25 -9.22 -1.80 -0.24
N VAL A 26 -9.34 -0.72 0.53
CA VAL A 26 -10.26 -0.65 1.68
C VAL A 26 -11.27 0.45 1.42
N GLU A 27 -12.51 0.04 1.15
CA GLU A 27 -13.62 0.96 0.89
C GLU A 27 -14.25 1.47 2.17
N HIS A 28 -14.95 2.60 2.05
CA HIS A 28 -15.76 3.18 3.12
C HIS A 28 -15.01 3.40 4.45
N VAL A 29 -13.72 3.74 4.36
CA VAL A 29 -12.95 4.11 5.54
C VAL A 29 -13.54 5.37 6.16
N LYS A 30 -14.07 5.24 7.36
CA LYS A 30 -14.68 6.35 8.11
C LYS A 30 -13.64 6.98 9.01
N LEU A 31 -13.39 8.26 8.83
CA LEU A 31 -12.57 9.08 9.70
C LEU A 31 -13.48 10.05 10.44
N ALA A 32 -13.22 10.34 11.72
CA ALA A 32 -14.17 11.01 12.63
C ALA A 32 -14.67 12.40 12.16
N ALA A 33 -13.87 13.13 11.35
CA ALA A 33 -14.20 14.47 10.87
C ALA A 33 -14.23 14.60 9.35
N GLU A 34 -14.08 13.46 8.63
CA GLU A 34 -13.94 13.46 7.18
C GLU A 34 -15.07 12.67 6.51
N GLN A 35 -15.34 12.99 5.25
CA GLN A 35 -16.19 12.13 4.44
C GLN A 35 -15.55 10.73 4.30
N PRO A 36 -16.38 9.67 4.24
CA PRO A 36 -15.87 8.33 3.99
C PRO A 36 -15.07 8.30 2.70
N GLY A 37 -13.91 7.63 2.72
CA GLY A 37 -13.04 7.53 1.58
C GLY A 37 -12.59 6.11 1.29
N THR A 38 -11.75 5.97 0.27
CA THR A 38 -11.15 4.70 -0.16
C THR A 38 -9.65 4.77 0.03
N LEU A 39 -9.10 3.79 0.76
CA LEU A 39 -7.67 3.62 0.94
C LEU A 39 -7.16 2.58 -0.05
N LEU A 40 -6.16 2.95 -0.83
CA LEU A 40 -5.49 2.14 -1.84
C LEU A 40 -4.06 1.89 -1.38
N LEU A 41 -3.62 0.65 -1.38
CA LEU A 41 -2.28 0.26 -0.95
C LEU A 41 -1.64 -0.63 -2.01
N ILE A 42 -0.40 -0.33 -2.36
CA ILE A 42 0.44 -1.20 -3.18
C ILE A 42 1.85 -1.20 -2.63
N CYS A 43 2.47 -2.37 -2.61
CA CYS A 43 3.79 -2.63 -2.07
C CYS A 43 4.50 -3.64 -2.94
N ASP A 44 5.74 -3.36 -3.31
CA ASP A 44 6.67 -4.29 -3.96
C ASP A 44 7.64 -4.81 -2.91
N GLY A 45 7.62 -6.11 -2.70
CA GLY A 45 8.39 -6.77 -1.64
C GLY A 45 9.79 -7.15 -2.10
N MET A 46 10.81 -6.70 -1.36
CA MET A 46 12.20 -7.02 -1.59
C MET A 46 12.83 -7.79 -0.44
N GLY A 47 13.82 -8.61 -0.77
CA GLY A 47 14.58 -9.42 0.20
C GLY A 47 14.70 -10.87 -0.25
N GLY A 48 15.83 -11.53 0.07
CA GLY A 48 16.09 -12.87 -0.42
C GLY A 48 15.02 -13.91 -0.03
N HIS A 49 14.75 -14.85 -0.94
CA HIS A 49 13.92 -16.06 -0.80
C HIS A 49 12.41 -15.88 -0.55
N THR A 50 11.97 -15.45 0.63
CA THR A 50 10.53 -15.36 1.00
C THR A 50 10.22 -14.11 1.80
N SER A 51 11.21 -13.32 2.09
CA SER A 51 11.11 -12.18 2.99
C SER A 51 10.42 -10.97 2.35
N GLY A 52 10.55 -10.77 1.04
CA GLY A 52 9.89 -9.70 0.32
C GLY A 52 8.37 -9.79 0.39
N GLY A 53 7.81 -10.96 0.04
CA GLY A 53 6.36 -11.18 0.12
C GLY A 53 5.80 -11.15 1.56
N LEU A 54 6.62 -11.43 2.58
CA LEU A 54 6.24 -11.22 3.97
C LEU A 54 6.21 -9.74 4.30
N ALA A 55 7.22 -8.97 3.88
CA ALA A 55 7.32 -7.55 4.13
C ALA A 55 6.14 -6.78 3.50
N SER A 56 5.87 -6.98 2.21
CA SER A 56 4.78 -6.31 1.50
C SER A 56 3.41 -6.60 2.12
N LYS A 57 3.13 -7.85 2.48
CA LYS A 57 1.88 -8.25 3.17
C LYS A 57 1.77 -7.70 4.59
N LEU A 58 2.88 -7.64 5.33
CA LEU A 58 2.89 -7.07 6.68
C LEU A 58 2.61 -5.56 6.63
N VAL A 59 3.21 -4.84 5.69
CA VAL A 59 3.02 -3.40 5.52
C VAL A 59 1.58 -3.10 5.10
N THR A 60 1.05 -3.71 4.03
CA THR A 60 -0.33 -3.47 3.58
C THR A 60 -1.36 -3.79 4.66
N SER A 61 -1.22 -4.92 5.37
CA SER A 61 -2.15 -5.31 6.43
C SER A 61 -2.07 -4.41 7.66
N THR A 62 -0.87 -3.94 8.01
CA THR A 62 -0.70 -3.03 9.15
C THR A 62 -1.29 -1.66 8.86
N ILE A 63 -1.02 -1.08 7.68
CA ILE A 63 -1.60 0.22 7.29
C ILE A 63 -3.13 0.13 7.24
N ALA A 64 -3.70 -0.89 6.60
CA ALA A 64 -5.14 -1.08 6.53
C ALA A 64 -5.81 -1.13 7.91
N ARG A 65 -5.13 -1.73 8.89
CA ARG A 65 -5.61 -1.84 10.27
C ARG A 65 -5.44 -0.54 11.07
N THR A 66 -4.34 0.19 10.89
CA THR A 66 -3.97 1.32 11.76
C THR A 66 -4.44 2.66 11.24
N PHE A 67 -4.59 2.85 9.93
CA PHE A 67 -4.95 4.14 9.33
C PHE A 67 -6.22 4.78 9.92
N HIS A 68 -7.27 4.00 10.13
CA HIS A 68 -8.52 4.51 10.72
C HIS A 68 -8.43 4.77 12.23
N GLN A 69 -7.42 4.20 12.90
CA GLN A 69 -7.20 4.34 14.35
C GLN A 69 -6.32 5.56 14.69
N THR A 70 -5.57 6.07 13.72
CA THR A 70 -4.70 7.24 13.91
C THR A 70 -5.53 8.53 13.95
N HIS A 71 -4.96 9.60 14.50
CA HIS A 71 -5.59 10.91 14.64
C HIS A 71 -4.84 11.98 13.84
N GLY A 72 -5.45 13.13 13.63
CA GLY A 72 -4.89 14.23 12.89
C GLY A 72 -5.41 14.34 11.45
N THR A 73 -4.75 15.13 10.64
CA THR A 73 -5.05 15.30 9.21
C THR A 73 -4.76 14.01 8.43
N ILE A 74 -5.31 13.87 7.22
CA ILE A 74 -5.10 12.67 6.39
C ILE A 74 -3.60 12.40 6.14
N PRO A 75 -2.75 13.39 5.78
CA PRO A 75 -1.31 13.15 5.66
C PRO A 75 -0.66 12.64 6.95
N GLN A 76 -1.04 13.21 8.11
CA GLN A 76 -0.54 12.74 9.41
C GLN A 76 -0.96 11.30 9.70
N ARG A 77 -2.20 10.92 9.36
CA ARG A 77 -2.72 9.55 9.51
C ARG A 77 -1.97 8.57 8.60
N LEU A 78 -1.73 8.92 7.34
CA LEU A 78 -0.94 8.09 6.41
C LEU A 78 0.47 7.89 6.93
N LYS A 79 1.13 8.97 7.37
CA LYS A 79 2.47 8.91 7.98
C LYS A 79 2.50 8.00 9.21
N SER A 80 1.60 8.20 10.16
CA SER A 80 1.56 7.39 11.40
C SER A 80 1.25 5.92 11.12
N ALA A 81 0.42 5.62 10.12
CA ALA A 81 0.14 4.25 9.71
C ALA A 81 1.38 3.60 9.05
N ALA A 82 2.11 4.35 8.22
CA ALA A 82 3.37 3.89 7.61
C ALA A 82 4.47 3.67 8.66
N GLU A 83 4.60 4.57 9.65
CA GLU A 83 5.52 4.42 10.79
C GLU A 83 5.18 3.16 11.59
N SER A 84 3.89 2.89 11.83
CA SER A 84 3.44 1.67 12.51
C SER A 84 3.78 0.41 11.71
N ALA A 85 3.67 0.46 10.39
CA ALA A 85 4.04 -0.64 9.50
C ALA A 85 5.56 -0.87 9.50
N ASN A 86 6.35 0.21 9.47
CA ASN A 86 7.80 0.13 9.54
C ASN A 86 8.28 -0.45 10.88
N ALA A 87 7.65 -0.05 12.00
CA ALA A 87 7.92 -0.63 13.32
C ALA A 87 7.57 -2.13 13.37
N ALA A 88 6.50 -2.56 12.67
CA ALA A 88 6.14 -3.98 12.58
C ALA A 88 7.21 -4.79 11.82
N ILE A 89 7.81 -4.23 10.75
CA ILE A 89 8.97 -4.82 10.06
C ILE A 89 10.15 -4.95 11.02
N ALA A 90 10.50 -3.87 11.76
CA ALA A 90 11.60 -3.90 12.73
C ALA A 90 11.41 -4.98 13.80
N SER A 91 10.20 -5.06 14.39
CA SER A 91 9.87 -6.09 15.37
C SER A 91 10.02 -7.49 14.78
N ARG A 92 9.57 -7.70 13.53
CA ARG A 92 9.63 -9.01 12.89
C ARG A 92 11.07 -9.47 12.62
N ILE A 93 11.98 -8.52 12.30
CA ILE A 93 13.41 -8.80 12.13
C ILE A 93 14.06 -9.16 13.49
N VAL A 94 13.67 -8.48 14.57
CA VAL A 94 14.15 -8.82 15.94
C VAL A 94 13.71 -10.23 16.35
N ASP A 95 12.44 -10.58 16.07
CA ASP A 95 11.90 -11.91 16.40
C ASP A 95 12.53 -13.04 15.57
N ASP A 96 12.90 -12.75 14.32
CA ASP A 96 13.56 -13.69 13.42
C ASP A 96 14.68 -13.01 12.61
N PRO A 97 15.93 -13.06 13.10
CA PRO A 97 17.08 -12.42 12.43
C PRO A 97 17.36 -12.92 11.00
N ARG A 98 16.82 -14.07 10.59
CA ARG A 98 16.93 -14.56 9.21
C ARG A 98 16.20 -13.69 8.20
N LEU A 99 15.27 -12.84 8.69
CA LEU A 99 14.53 -11.85 7.91
C LEU A 99 15.30 -10.52 7.75
N ASN A 100 16.53 -10.43 8.24
CA ASN A 100 17.35 -9.25 8.04
C ASN A 100 17.52 -8.95 6.54
N GLY A 101 17.31 -7.69 6.16
CA GLY A 101 17.29 -7.27 4.76
C GLY A 101 15.93 -7.36 4.07
N MET A 102 14.88 -7.84 4.75
CA MET A 102 13.53 -7.72 4.21
C MET A 102 13.07 -6.26 4.17
N GLY A 103 12.33 -5.93 3.14
CA GLY A 103 11.74 -4.60 2.98
C GLY A 103 10.69 -4.58 1.88
N THR A 104 10.11 -3.43 1.67
CA THR A 104 9.13 -3.23 0.61
C THR A 104 9.03 -1.75 0.24
N THR A 105 8.63 -1.48 -1.00
CA THR A 105 8.11 -0.16 -1.38
C THR A 105 6.76 0.08 -0.74
N LEU A 106 6.25 1.28 -0.82
CA LEU A 106 4.90 1.62 -0.40
C LEU A 106 4.36 2.77 -1.24
N VAL A 107 3.17 2.59 -1.81
CA VAL A 107 2.26 3.68 -2.16
C VAL A 107 0.96 3.46 -1.39
N ALA A 108 0.69 4.34 -0.43
CA ALA A 108 -0.57 4.42 0.29
C ALA A 108 -1.32 5.67 -0.16
N ALA A 109 -2.45 5.54 -0.84
CA ALA A 109 -3.26 6.65 -1.32
C ALA A 109 -4.65 6.61 -0.69
N PHE A 110 -5.15 7.76 -0.26
CA PHE A 110 -6.50 7.90 0.29
C PHE A 110 -7.29 8.91 -0.54
N ILE A 111 -8.44 8.47 -1.07
CA ILE A 111 -9.33 9.29 -1.88
C ILE A 111 -10.57 9.60 -1.06
N SER A 112 -10.87 10.90 -0.89
CA SER A 112 -12.09 11.38 -0.26
C SER A 112 -12.47 12.75 -0.81
N ASP A 113 -13.76 12.97 -1.09
CA ASP A 113 -14.34 14.25 -1.51
C ASP A 113 -13.56 15.01 -2.60
N TRP A 114 -13.31 14.32 -3.74
CA TRP A 114 -12.57 14.86 -4.89
C TRP A 114 -11.09 15.18 -4.61
N ASN A 115 -10.53 14.67 -3.52
CA ASN A 115 -9.15 14.84 -3.15
C ASN A 115 -8.44 13.50 -3.03
N ILE A 116 -7.19 13.46 -3.46
CA ILE A 116 -6.28 12.36 -3.20
C ILE A 116 -5.11 12.84 -2.34
N TYR A 117 -4.79 12.05 -1.35
CA TYR A 117 -3.63 12.20 -0.46
C TYR A 117 -2.79 10.93 -0.60
N TRP A 118 -1.47 11.04 -0.48
CA TRP A 118 -0.61 9.86 -0.51
C TRP A 118 0.56 9.96 0.45
N TYR A 119 1.10 8.81 0.73
CA TYR A 119 2.38 8.59 1.37
C TYR A 119 3.10 7.52 0.55
N SER A 120 4.27 7.84 0.00
CA SER A 120 5.04 6.89 -0.76
C SER A 120 6.50 6.80 -0.35
N VAL A 121 7.05 5.59 -0.44
CA VAL A 121 8.45 5.25 -0.21
C VAL A 121 8.83 4.21 -1.25
N GLY A 122 9.90 4.48 -1.99
CA GLY A 122 10.35 3.59 -3.05
C GLY A 122 10.00 4.09 -4.45
N ASP A 123 10.03 3.19 -5.40
CA ASP A 123 9.86 3.46 -6.84
C ASP A 123 8.49 3.06 -7.39
N SER A 124 7.69 2.29 -6.63
CA SER A 124 6.28 2.04 -7.01
C SER A 124 5.57 3.34 -7.31
N SER A 125 4.72 3.33 -8.32
CA SER A 125 4.22 4.52 -8.97
C SER A 125 2.74 4.81 -8.66
N LEU A 126 2.41 6.11 -8.59
CA LEU A 126 1.06 6.65 -8.61
C LEU A 126 0.93 7.57 -9.83
N TRP A 127 0.17 7.12 -10.82
CA TRP A 127 -0.06 7.85 -12.05
C TRP A 127 -1.45 8.47 -12.09
N LEU A 128 -1.55 9.66 -12.66
CA LEU A 128 -2.78 10.32 -13.06
C LEU A 128 -2.90 10.30 -14.58
N ILE A 129 -4.04 9.87 -15.07
CA ILE A 129 -4.43 10.01 -16.47
C ILE A 129 -5.55 11.06 -16.53
N ARG A 130 -5.23 12.22 -17.09
CA ARG A 130 -6.17 13.34 -17.27
C ARG A 130 -6.03 13.88 -18.70
N ASN A 131 -7.12 14.03 -19.41
CA ASN A 131 -7.14 14.50 -20.81
C ASN A 131 -6.20 13.68 -21.71
N ASN A 132 -6.21 12.35 -21.56
CA ASN A 132 -5.38 11.38 -22.30
C ASN A 132 -3.86 11.57 -22.09
N ARG A 133 -3.46 12.21 -21.02
CA ARG A 133 -2.05 12.40 -20.64
C ARG A 133 -1.74 11.71 -19.32
N LEU A 134 -0.76 10.83 -19.35
CA LEU A 134 -0.21 10.16 -18.20
C LEU A 134 0.80 11.06 -17.49
N ARG A 135 0.66 11.23 -16.17
CA ARG A 135 1.59 12.00 -15.34
C ARG A 135 1.77 11.29 -14.00
N ARG A 136 3.01 11.07 -13.58
CA ARG A 136 3.32 10.57 -12.23
C ARG A 136 3.00 11.65 -11.20
N LEU A 137 2.32 11.27 -10.11
CA LEU A 137 1.98 12.17 -9.00
C LEU A 137 3.00 12.07 -7.87
N ASN A 138 3.43 10.86 -7.53
CA ASN A 138 4.41 10.65 -6.47
C ASN A 138 5.85 10.76 -6.99
N GLU A 139 6.78 11.04 -6.08
CA GLU A 139 8.20 11.01 -6.37
C GLU A 139 8.72 9.58 -6.52
N ASP A 140 9.71 9.41 -7.39
CA ASP A 140 10.44 8.19 -7.60
C ASP A 140 11.72 8.22 -6.75
N HIS A 141 11.88 7.26 -5.85
CA HIS A 141 13.02 7.15 -4.95
C HIS A 141 14.05 6.11 -5.43
N SER A 142 14.17 5.94 -6.75
CA SER A 142 15.23 5.15 -7.37
C SER A 142 16.47 5.96 -7.65
N MET A 143 17.63 5.31 -7.73
CA MET A 143 18.88 5.92 -8.15
C MET A 143 18.76 6.51 -9.58
N ALA A 144 18.02 5.83 -10.47
CA ALA A 144 17.74 6.33 -11.82
C ALA A 144 17.09 7.69 -11.80
N ALA A 145 16.00 7.85 -11.03
CA ALA A 145 15.29 9.12 -10.93
C ALA A 145 16.16 10.23 -10.30
N MET A 146 17.01 9.88 -9.33
CA MET A 146 17.96 10.81 -8.73
C MET A 146 18.97 11.30 -9.76
N LEU A 147 19.59 10.41 -10.52
CA LEU A 147 20.54 10.73 -11.55
C LEU A 147 19.90 11.56 -12.68
N ASP A 148 18.70 11.20 -13.13
CA ASP A 148 17.97 11.96 -14.15
C ASP A 148 17.64 13.40 -13.68
N LYS A 149 17.31 13.59 -12.39
CA LYS A 149 17.14 14.93 -11.79
C LYS A 149 18.45 15.72 -11.79
N GLN A 150 19.58 15.05 -11.55
CA GLN A 150 20.90 15.65 -11.50
C GLN A 150 21.41 16.02 -12.90
N HIS A 151 21.26 15.13 -13.89
CA HIS A 151 21.62 15.41 -15.29
C HIS A 151 20.83 16.55 -15.94
N LYS A 152 19.57 16.71 -15.57
CA LYS A 152 18.77 17.89 -16.00
C LYS A 152 19.30 19.21 -15.43
N ARG A 153 20.14 19.17 -14.39
CA ARG A 153 20.83 20.35 -13.84
C ARG A 153 22.20 20.59 -14.46
N ASP A 154 22.86 19.50 -14.85
CA ASP A 154 24.23 19.55 -15.39
C ASP A 154 24.22 19.03 -16.85
N GLU A 155 24.15 19.90 -17.84
CA GLU A 155 24.05 19.54 -19.27
C GLU A 155 25.29 18.82 -19.86
N LEU A 156 26.21 18.31 -19.03
CA LEU A 156 27.51 17.78 -19.47
C LEU A 156 28.07 16.65 -18.60
N SER A 157 27.55 15.42 -18.75
CA SER A 157 28.37 14.25 -18.37
C SER A 157 28.03 13.02 -19.21
N THR A 158 29.05 12.52 -19.92
CA THR A 158 29.07 11.32 -20.75
C THR A 158 29.68 10.14 -19.98
N ASP A 159 29.23 9.82 -18.77
CA ASP A 159 29.81 8.74 -18.00
C ASP A 159 29.10 7.40 -18.18
N THR A 160 29.88 6.41 -18.61
CA THR A 160 29.46 5.01 -18.80
C THR A 160 29.12 4.25 -17.50
N GLU A 161 29.52 4.75 -16.32
CA GLU A 161 29.09 4.26 -15.01
C GLU A 161 27.58 4.51 -14.73
N TYR A 162 26.98 5.38 -15.54
CA TYR A 162 25.58 5.75 -15.50
C TYR A 162 24.60 4.57 -15.64
N PHE A 163 25.02 3.45 -16.25
CA PHE A 163 24.13 2.32 -16.53
C PHE A 163 24.09 1.21 -15.45
N HIS A 164 25.10 1.12 -14.59
CA HIS A 164 25.27 0.05 -13.63
C HIS A 164 24.77 0.38 -12.23
N GLY A 165 23.57 0.76 -11.98
CA GLY A 165 23.09 1.05 -10.65
C GLY A 165 21.72 1.74 -10.64
N ARG A 166 21.13 1.91 -11.81
CA ARG A 166 19.88 2.65 -11.98
C ARG A 166 18.69 2.00 -11.25
N HIS A 167 18.73 0.69 -11.05
CA HIS A 167 17.67 -0.07 -10.37
C HIS A 167 17.82 -0.14 -8.85
N PHE A 168 18.80 0.57 -8.26
CA PHE A 168 18.92 0.61 -6.80
C PHE A 168 17.86 1.51 -6.19
N LEU A 169 17.11 0.91 -5.28
CA LEU A 169 16.14 1.62 -4.48
C LEU A 169 16.85 2.43 -3.38
N MET A 170 16.58 3.73 -3.31
CA MET A 170 17.19 4.65 -2.36
C MET A 170 16.45 4.73 -1.04
N SER A 171 15.19 4.30 -0.99
CA SER A 171 14.37 4.34 0.22
C SER A 171 13.32 3.24 0.22
N ALA A 172 13.12 2.61 1.38
CA ALA A 172 12.19 1.48 1.55
C ALA A 172 11.65 1.42 2.99
N ILE A 173 10.54 0.73 3.16
CA ILE A 173 10.01 0.30 4.47
C ILE A 173 10.73 -1.00 4.85
N ASN A 174 11.75 -0.92 5.70
CA ASN A 174 12.67 -2.03 6.04
C ASN A 174 12.99 -2.13 7.54
N GLY A 175 12.20 -1.46 8.38
CA GLY A 175 12.40 -1.40 9.83
C GLY A 175 13.31 -0.27 10.30
N LYS A 176 13.95 0.45 9.38
CA LYS A 176 14.72 1.69 9.64
C LYS A 176 13.90 2.90 9.20
N VAL A 177 14.26 4.08 9.68
CA VAL A 177 13.63 5.31 9.18
C VAL A 177 13.93 5.46 7.70
N PRO A 178 12.91 5.61 6.83
CA PRO A 178 13.13 5.79 5.40
C PRO A 178 13.91 7.09 5.12
N ASP A 179 14.90 7.03 4.24
CA ASP A 179 15.74 8.18 3.90
C ASP A 179 14.97 9.23 3.10
N ILE A 180 14.06 8.78 2.24
CA ILE A 180 13.24 9.65 1.37
C ILE A 180 11.78 9.21 1.52
N VAL A 181 10.90 10.20 1.70
CA VAL A 181 9.44 10.03 1.81
C VAL A 181 8.76 11.11 1.00
N ASP A 182 7.80 10.74 0.19
CA ASP A 182 6.89 11.68 -0.46
C ASP A 182 5.51 11.62 0.19
N CYS A 183 5.15 12.69 0.90
CA CYS A 183 3.88 12.85 1.60
C CYS A 183 3.46 14.33 1.61
N PRO A 184 2.81 14.80 0.55
CA PRO A 184 2.37 16.19 0.47
C PRO A 184 1.41 16.56 1.59
N SER A 185 1.60 17.75 2.16
CA SER A 185 0.72 18.28 3.24
C SER A 185 -0.65 18.70 2.73
N LEU A 186 -0.77 19.02 1.43
CA LEU A 186 -2.00 19.41 0.76
C LEU A 186 -2.45 18.32 -0.21
N PRO A 187 -3.77 18.12 -0.36
CA PRO A 187 -4.29 17.16 -1.33
C PRO A 187 -4.06 17.60 -2.77
N PHE A 188 -4.06 16.62 -3.66
CA PHE A 188 -4.25 16.87 -5.08
C PHE A 188 -5.75 16.76 -5.41
N THR A 189 -6.31 17.78 -6.07
CA THR A 189 -7.73 17.81 -6.44
C THR A 189 -7.97 17.01 -7.72
N LEU A 190 -8.84 16.02 -7.60
CA LEU A 190 -9.31 15.18 -8.70
C LEU A 190 -10.44 15.86 -9.46
N GLN A 191 -10.63 15.44 -10.71
CA GLN A 191 -11.69 15.89 -11.60
C GLN A 191 -12.47 14.69 -12.12
N GLU A 192 -13.69 14.94 -12.57
CA GLU A 192 -14.48 13.93 -13.28
C GLU A 192 -13.75 13.44 -14.53
N GLY A 193 -13.74 12.12 -14.73
CA GLY A 193 -13.01 11.48 -15.84
C GLY A 193 -11.54 11.19 -15.56
N ASP A 194 -10.98 11.63 -14.42
CA ASP A 194 -9.63 11.23 -14.03
C ASP A 194 -9.54 9.72 -13.86
N GLN A 195 -8.40 9.17 -14.26
CA GLN A 195 -8.02 7.82 -13.86
C GLN A 195 -6.73 7.87 -13.05
N LEU A 196 -6.64 7.00 -12.05
CA LEU A 196 -5.44 6.81 -11.24
C LEU A 196 -4.95 5.38 -11.42
N LEU A 197 -3.65 5.20 -11.62
CA LEU A 197 -3.01 3.91 -11.66
C LEU A 197 -1.93 3.85 -10.58
N LEU A 198 -2.10 2.98 -9.59
CA LEU A 198 -1.06 2.59 -8.68
C LEU A 198 -0.41 1.32 -9.24
N ALA A 199 0.91 1.28 -9.32
CA ALA A 199 1.59 0.13 -9.92
C ALA A 199 2.97 -0.13 -9.27
N THR A 200 3.37 -1.41 -9.21
CA THR A 200 4.76 -1.82 -8.97
C THR A 200 5.58 -1.68 -10.26
N ASP A 201 6.88 -1.74 -10.16
CA ASP A 201 7.82 -1.55 -11.27
C ASP A 201 7.67 -2.59 -12.40
N GLY A 202 7.15 -3.79 -12.10
CA GLY A 202 6.85 -4.80 -13.13
C GLY A 202 5.92 -4.35 -14.25
N ILE A 203 5.16 -3.26 -14.06
CA ILE A 203 4.39 -2.62 -15.13
C ILE A 203 5.30 -1.86 -16.10
N GLU A 204 6.49 -1.46 -15.70
CA GLU A 204 7.46 -0.69 -16.50
C GLU A 204 8.09 -1.50 -17.64
N THR A 205 7.78 -2.80 -17.75
CA THR A 205 7.97 -3.58 -18.99
C THR A 205 7.29 -2.86 -20.17
N LEU A 206 6.19 -2.16 -19.93
CA LEU A 206 5.55 -1.29 -20.90
C LEU A 206 6.18 0.11 -20.87
N SER A 207 6.49 0.64 -22.05
CA SER A 207 6.85 2.06 -22.13
C SER A 207 5.68 2.95 -21.68
N LEU A 208 5.99 4.13 -21.13
CA LEU A 208 4.97 5.09 -20.70
C LEU A 208 4.02 5.50 -21.83
N SER A 209 4.53 5.58 -23.06
CA SER A 209 3.72 5.89 -24.24
C SER A 209 2.73 4.77 -24.55
N ARG A 210 3.16 3.49 -24.42
CA ARG A 210 2.29 2.33 -24.64
C ARG A 210 1.23 2.21 -23.53
N LEU A 211 1.61 2.42 -22.29
CA LEU A 211 0.70 2.43 -21.14
C LEU A 211 -0.39 3.53 -21.31
N ASN A 212 0.03 4.74 -21.68
CA ASN A 212 -0.89 5.84 -21.96
C ASN A 212 -1.84 5.54 -23.14
N GLU A 213 -1.34 4.93 -24.19
CA GLU A 213 -2.14 4.50 -25.35
C GLU A 213 -3.22 3.50 -24.96
N ILE A 214 -2.86 2.45 -24.17
CA ILE A 214 -3.80 1.44 -23.72
C ILE A 214 -4.88 2.09 -22.87
N LEU A 215 -4.53 2.87 -21.86
CA LEU A 215 -5.47 3.52 -20.93
C LEU A 215 -6.41 4.49 -21.67
N THR A 216 -5.90 5.20 -22.69
CA THR A 216 -6.71 6.08 -23.53
C THR A 216 -7.71 5.30 -24.38
N LYS A 217 -7.25 4.26 -25.09
CA LYS A 217 -8.09 3.44 -25.96
C LYS A 217 -9.17 2.66 -25.21
N THR A 218 -8.87 2.26 -23.98
CA THR A 218 -9.78 1.47 -23.15
C THR A 218 -10.60 2.32 -22.17
N SER A 219 -10.52 3.65 -22.25
CA SER A 219 -11.19 4.57 -21.31
C SER A 219 -12.71 4.38 -21.21
N GLN A 220 -13.34 3.86 -22.25
CA GLN A 220 -14.79 3.57 -22.31
C GLN A 220 -15.14 2.14 -21.85
N LEU A 221 -14.15 1.28 -21.65
CA LEU A 221 -14.39 -0.07 -21.12
C LEU A 221 -14.63 -0.01 -19.60
N PRO A 222 -15.24 -1.04 -19.01
CA PRO A 222 -15.19 -1.23 -17.55
C PRO A 222 -13.75 -1.17 -17.04
N VAL A 223 -13.55 -0.68 -15.81
CA VAL A 223 -12.19 -0.48 -15.25
C VAL A 223 -11.36 -1.79 -15.28
N ALA A 224 -12.02 -2.92 -15.01
CA ALA A 224 -11.40 -4.23 -15.09
C ALA A 224 -10.90 -4.54 -16.51
N GLY A 225 -11.68 -4.21 -17.55
CA GLY A 225 -11.29 -4.43 -18.94
C GLY A 225 -10.09 -3.57 -19.37
N SER A 226 -9.99 -2.35 -18.85
CA SER A 226 -8.81 -1.50 -19.07
C SER A 226 -7.56 -2.08 -18.39
N LEU A 227 -7.73 -2.58 -17.17
CA LEU A 227 -6.64 -3.21 -16.44
C LEU A 227 -6.23 -4.54 -17.10
N ASP A 228 -7.18 -5.34 -17.55
CA ASP A 228 -6.91 -6.58 -18.29
C ASP A 228 -6.09 -6.30 -19.56
N ALA A 229 -6.40 -5.25 -20.30
CA ALA A 229 -5.64 -4.87 -21.49
C ALA A 229 -4.16 -4.55 -21.19
N ILE A 230 -3.86 -3.92 -20.05
CA ILE A 230 -2.48 -3.68 -19.59
C ILE A 230 -1.76 -5.02 -19.39
N PHE A 231 -2.35 -5.93 -18.63
CA PHE A 231 -1.71 -7.19 -18.28
C PHE A 231 -1.61 -8.16 -19.47
N GLU A 232 -2.55 -8.12 -20.42
CA GLU A 232 -2.44 -8.89 -21.67
C GLU A 232 -1.30 -8.35 -22.55
N GLU A 233 -1.08 -7.02 -22.57
CA GLU A 233 0.05 -6.44 -23.29
C GLU A 233 1.39 -6.83 -22.66
N ILE A 234 1.51 -6.83 -21.31
CA ILE A 234 2.72 -7.31 -20.61
C ILE A 234 3.00 -8.77 -21.00
N LYS A 235 1.98 -9.63 -20.99
CA LYS A 235 2.11 -11.02 -21.40
C LYS A 235 2.51 -11.16 -22.87
N PHE A 236 1.95 -10.32 -23.73
CA PHE A 236 2.24 -10.34 -25.16
C PHE A 236 3.71 -9.98 -25.44
N GLN A 237 4.29 -9.04 -24.69
CA GLN A 237 5.72 -8.71 -24.80
C GLN A 237 6.64 -9.87 -24.39
N ASN A 238 6.14 -10.81 -23.58
CA ASN A 238 6.83 -12.05 -23.20
C ASN A 238 8.28 -11.81 -22.74
N HIS A 239 8.48 -10.81 -21.88
CA HIS A 239 9.82 -10.47 -21.39
C HIS A 239 10.38 -11.62 -20.55
N PRO A 240 11.59 -12.14 -20.87
CA PRO A 240 12.11 -13.35 -20.24
C PRO A 240 12.40 -13.20 -18.74
N GLN A 241 12.56 -11.99 -18.26
CA GLN A 241 12.80 -11.63 -16.85
C GLN A 241 11.67 -10.77 -16.29
N GLN A 242 10.43 -10.97 -16.77
CA GLN A 242 9.27 -10.23 -16.26
C GLN A 242 9.18 -10.37 -14.74
N ASP A 243 9.21 -9.24 -14.04
CA ASP A 243 9.02 -9.23 -12.59
C ASP A 243 7.56 -9.46 -12.20
N ASN A 244 7.30 -9.63 -10.92
CA ASN A 244 5.97 -9.48 -10.38
C ASN A 244 5.41 -8.15 -10.86
N ALA A 245 4.17 -8.14 -11.32
CA ALA A 245 3.51 -6.92 -11.74
C ALA A 245 2.14 -6.83 -11.06
N SER A 246 1.94 -5.73 -10.38
CA SER A 246 0.72 -5.46 -9.63
C SER A 246 0.20 -4.07 -9.95
N ALA A 247 -1.11 -3.93 -10.09
CA ALA A 247 -1.71 -2.63 -10.31
C ALA A 247 -3.12 -2.52 -9.73
N ILE A 248 -3.47 -1.29 -9.34
CA ILE A 248 -4.83 -0.85 -8.98
C ILE A 248 -5.17 0.29 -9.93
N LEU A 249 -6.20 0.12 -10.76
CA LEU A 249 -6.74 1.18 -11.61
C LEU A 249 -8.02 1.73 -11.00
N VAL A 250 -8.10 3.04 -10.88
CA VAL A 250 -9.25 3.76 -10.34
C VAL A 250 -9.78 4.73 -11.38
N ARG A 251 -11.09 4.85 -11.51
CA ARG A 251 -11.75 5.86 -12.33
C ARG A 251 -12.65 6.72 -11.47
N ILE A 252 -12.53 8.04 -11.64
CA ILE A 252 -13.27 9.04 -10.90
C ILE A 252 -14.44 9.54 -11.76
N GLY A 253 -15.65 9.50 -11.21
CA GLY A 253 -16.85 9.97 -11.91
C GLY A 253 -17.90 10.56 -10.99
N SER A 254 -18.91 11.15 -11.58
CA SER A 254 -20.12 11.62 -10.91
C SER A 254 -21.29 10.67 -11.22
N GLY A 255 -21.80 10.09 -10.26
CA GLY A 255 -23.03 9.40 -9.90
C GLY A 255 -24.02 8.79 -10.88
N ALA A 256 -23.85 8.67 -12.19
CA ALA A 256 -24.86 8.04 -13.05
C ALA A 256 -24.37 6.86 -13.92
N ASP A 257 -23.11 6.83 -14.30
CA ASP A 257 -22.65 5.96 -15.41
C ASP A 257 -21.61 4.91 -15.02
N ILE A 258 -21.35 4.68 -13.73
CA ILE A 258 -20.31 3.74 -13.31
C ILE A 258 -20.96 2.45 -12.79
N GLU A 259 -20.68 1.34 -13.46
CA GLU A 259 -21.01 0.00 -12.98
C GLU A 259 -20.52 -0.20 -11.55
N LYS A 260 -21.35 -0.87 -10.73
CA LYS A 260 -20.96 -1.25 -9.38
C LYS A 260 -19.62 -1.97 -9.42
N PRO A 261 -18.70 -1.69 -8.46
CA PRO A 261 -17.40 -2.34 -8.41
C PRO A 261 -17.58 -3.86 -8.52
N GLN A 262 -16.94 -4.47 -9.52
CA GLN A 262 -16.80 -5.92 -9.55
C GLN A 262 -15.78 -6.26 -8.47
N LEU A 263 -16.27 -6.80 -7.36
CA LEU A 263 -15.43 -7.34 -6.30
C LEU A 263 -14.46 -8.36 -6.90
N SER A 264 -13.19 -8.04 -6.95
CA SER A 264 -12.16 -9.02 -7.26
C SER A 264 -12.20 -10.11 -6.17
N ARG A 265 -11.99 -11.36 -6.55
CA ARG A 265 -12.07 -12.50 -5.62
C ARG A 265 -11.02 -12.45 -4.49
N HIS A 266 -10.15 -11.44 -4.48
CA HIS A 266 -9.06 -11.28 -3.52
C HIS A 266 -9.38 -10.32 -2.36
N SER A 267 -10.40 -9.45 -2.48
CA SER A 267 -10.76 -8.47 -1.43
C SER A 267 -11.64 -9.03 -0.30
N THR A 268 -11.99 -10.32 -0.31
CA THR A 268 -13.00 -10.91 0.59
C THR A 268 -12.45 -11.44 1.92
N LEU A 269 -11.24 -11.14 2.36
CA LEU A 269 -10.68 -11.77 3.56
C LEU A 269 -10.80 -10.97 4.88
N LEU A 270 -11.36 -9.76 4.90
CA LEU A 270 -11.39 -8.97 6.14
C LEU A 270 -12.74 -8.85 6.90
N PRO A 271 -13.95 -8.86 6.30
CA PRO A 271 -15.18 -8.69 7.10
C PRO A 271 -15.58 -9.91 7.95
N GLY A 272 -15.20 -11.13 7.53
CA GLY A 272 -15.62 -12.36 8.21
C GLY A 272 -14.77 -12.74 9.43
N ARG A 273 -13.47 -12.49 9.41
CA ARG A 273 -12.55 -12.89 10.49
C ARG A 273 -12.59 -11.98 11.71
N LEU A 274 -12.87 -10.69 11.54
CA LEU A 274 -13.05 -9.78 12.69
C LEU A 274 -14.27 -10.14 13.54
N LYS A 275 -15.38 -10.60 12.92
CA LYS A 275 -16.53 -11.10 13.67
C LYS A 275 -16.24 -12.43 14.37
N THR A 276 -15.45 -13.30 13.76
CA THR A 276 -15.06 -14.61 14.33
C THR A 276 -14.07 -14.47 15.48
N ILE A 277 -13.08 -13.57 15.36
CA ILE A 277 -12.11 -13.26 16.44
C ILE A 277 -12.83 -12.65 17.65
N ARG A 278 -13.78 -11.72 17.44
CA ARG A 278 -14.58 -11.15 18.53
C ARG A 278 -15.46 -12.22 19.21
N ARG A 279 -15.96 -13.19 18.45
CA ARG A 279 -16.77 -14.30 19.00
C ARG A 279 -15.91 -15.36 19.71
N THR A 280 -14.70 -15.64 19.22
CA THR A 280 -13.78 -16.61 19.84
C THR A 280 -13.19 -16.07 21.14
N ILE A 281 -12.85 -14.77 21.19
CA ILE A 281 -12.38 -14.12 22.44
C ILE A 281 -13.53 -14.07 23.47
N MET A 282 -14.76 -13.79 23.05
CA MET A 282 -15.91 -13.76 23.96
C MET A 282 -16.37 -15.16 24.41
N HIS A 283 -16.09 -16.24 23.64
CA HIS A 283 -16.41 -17.61 24.04
C HIS A 283 -15.31 -18.27 24.88
N GLY A 284 -14.03 -17.83 24.74
CA GLY A 284 -12.90 -18.34 25.55
C GLY A 284 -12.91 -17.88 27.01
N VAL A 285 -13.64 -16.83 27.36
CA VAL A 285 -13.71 -16.27 28.73
C VAL A 285 -14.87 -16.84 29.56
N LYS A 286 -15.67 -17.75 29.02
CA LYS A 286 -16.78 -18.38 29.77
C LYS A 286 -16.41 -19.62 30.59
N SER A 287 -15.14 -19.97 30.72
CA SER A 287 -14.74 -20.98 31.68
C SER A 287 -14.71 -20.36 33.07
N LYS A 288 -15.68 -20.69 33.92
CA LYS A 288 -15.75 -20.33 35.34
C LYS A 288 -14.43 -20.59 36.10
N LYS A 289 -13.61 -21.50 35.59
CA LYS A 289 -12.29 -21.86 36.15
C LYS A 289 -11.25 -20.76 35.93
N ILE A 290 -11.18 -20.16 34.75
CA ILE A 290 -10.22 -19.09 34.43
C ILE A 290 -10.56 -17.81 35.20
N MET A 291 -11.85 -17.46 35.30
CA MET A 291 -12.30 -16.31 36.09
C MET A 291 -12.02 -16.47 37.57
N ARG A 292 -12.12 -17.69 38.12
CA ARG A 292 -11.72 -18.00 39.51
C ARG A 292 -10.21 -17.81 39.73
N ILE A 293 -9.37 -18.23 38.81
CA ILE A 293 -7.91 -18.06 38.88
C ILE A 293 -7.54 -16.56 38.88
N PHE A 294 -8.12 -15.76 38.02
CA PHE A 294 -7.91 -14.31 37.99
C PHE A 294 -8.37 -13.61 39.28
N MET A 295 -9.51 -14.02 39.86
CA MET A 295 -9.98 -13.49 41.15
C MET A 295 -9.05 -13.87 42.30
N ILE A 296 -8.51 -15.08 42.34
CA ILE A 296 -7.56 -15.51 43.35
C ILE A 296 -6.24 -14.73 43.27
N ILE A 297 -5.71 -14.53 42.06
CA ILE A 297 -4.50 -13.73 41.82
C ILE A 297 -4.71 -12.27 42.28
N ALA A 298 -5.84 -11.68 41.93
CA ALA A 298 -6.17 -10.30 42.34
C ALA A 298 -6.27 -10.17 43.87
N MET A 299 -6.89 -11.15 44.55
CA MET A 299 -6.96 -11.16 46.00
C MET A 299 -5.58 -11.29 46.69
N ILE A 300 -4.68 -12.12 46.14
CA ILE A 300 -3.32 -12.27 46.66
C ILE A 300 -2.54 -10.94 46.49
N ILE A 301 -2.67 -10.24 45.35
CA ILE A 301 -2.01 -8.96 45.15
C ILE A 301 -2.54 -7.90 46.11
N ILE A 302 -3.85 -7.84 46.33
CA ILE A 302 -4.46 -6.91 47.30
C ILE A 302 -3.99 -7.20 48.73
N ALA A 303 -3.94 -8.46 49.13
CA ALA A 303 -3.47 -8.86 50.44
C ALA A 303 -1.97 -8.48 50.67
N ALA A 304 -1.12 -8.69 49.64
CA ALA A 304 0.27 -8.30 49.67
C ALA A 304 0.45 -6.76 49.81
N LEU A 305 -0.36 -5.98 49.09
CA LEU A 305 -0.34 -4.51 49.20
C LEU A 305 -0.79 -4.00 50.57
N ILE A 306 -1.77 -4.68 51.22
CA ILE A 306 -2.22 -4.35 52.57
C ILE A 306 -1.12 -4.67 53.62
N ILE A 307 -0.44 -5.80 53.46
CA ILE A 307 0.66 -6.19 54.36
C ILE A 307 1.83 -5.21 54.26
N ILE A 308 2.20 -4.80 53.04
CA ILE A 308 3.25 -3.79 52.83
C ILE A 308 2.89 -2.47 53.51
N ARG A 309 1.60 -2.05 53.45
CA ARG A 309 1.13 -0.80 54.06
C ARG A 309 1.01 -0.84 55.59
N LEU A 310 1.03 -2.03 56.18
CA LEU A 310 1.02 -2.21 57.66
C LEU A 310 2.44 -2.32 58.26
N ILE A 311 3.46 -2.48 57.42
CA ILE A 311 4.88 -2.64 57.82
C ILE A 311 5.67 -1.34 57.55
N THR A 312 5.11 -0.43 56.73
CA THR A 312 5.63 0.94 56.51
C THR A 312 4.76 1.97 57.22
#